data_da43b74fc72418b84b2195bba999dc8f
#
_entry.id   da43b74fc72418b84b2195bba999dc8f
#
_cell.length_a   1.000
_cell.length_b   1.000
_cell.length_c   1.000
_cell.angle_alpha   90.00
_cell.angle_beta   90.00
_cell.angle_gamma   90.00
#
_symmetry.space_group_name_H-M   'P 1'
#
loop_
_entity.id
_entity.type
_entity.pdbx_description
1 polymer ?
#
loop_
_entity_poly.entity_id
_entity_poly.type
_entity_poly.pdbx_seq_one_letter_code
_entity_poly.pdbx_strand_id
1 'polypeptide(L)'
;MKNIIQRYAKFLLISGSVLIFSGSAFAGKTHLTMGMVLEPPHLDPTAGAAAAIDEVVYANVFEGLTRINQNAEVLPALAESWIISADGLTYSFKLRNGVKYHDGSAFDSADVVFSLDRARSEKSTNAQKALFAAIEDV
;
A
#
# COMPACT_ATOMS: atom_id res chain seq x y z
N MET A 1 -62.70 22.93 31.96
CA MET A 1 -61.41 22.63 32.64
C MET A 1 -60.81 21.26 32.33
N LYS A 2 -61.61 20.21 32.12
CA LYS A 2 -61.06 18.84 31.79
C LYS A 2 -60.32 18.75 30.45
N ASN A 3 -60.66 19.55 29.44
CA ASN A 3 -60.07 19.46 28.10
C ASN A 3 -58.68 20.10 27.94
N ILE A 4 -58.31 21.00 28.89
CA ILE A 4 -57.00 21.66 28.85
C ILE A 4 -55.93 20.71 29.43
N ILE A 5 -56.24 19.99 30.48
CA ILE A 5 -55.30 19.06 31.11
C ILE A 5 -54.95 17.89 30.16
N GLN A 6 -55.90 17.38 29.38
CA GLN A 6 -55.64 16.33 28.42
C GLN A 6 -54.78 16.76 27.23
N ARG A 7 -54.81 18.03 26.86
CA ARG A 7 -53.96 18.56 25.76
C ARG A 7 -52.49 18.71 26.21
N TYR A 8 -52.27 19.09 27.46
CA TYR A 8 -50.90 19.19 28.00
C TYR A 8 -50.28 17.80 28.31
N ALA A 9 -51.08 16.83 28.71
CA ALA A 9 -50.62 15.46 28.93
C ALA A 9 -50.15 14.77 27.63
N LYS A 10 -50.76 15.12 26.47
CA LYS A 10 -50.29 14.63 25.17
C LYS A 10 -49.03 15.30 24.67
N PHE A 11 -48.77 16.55 25.06
CA PHE A 11 -47.53 17.24 24.69
C PHE A 11 -46.30 16.81 25.51
N LEU A 12 -46.54 16.35 26.73
CA LEU A 12 -45.43 15.88 27.63
C LEU A 12 -44.95 14.47 27.29
N LEU A 13 -45.73 13.70 26.54
CA LEU A 13 -45.34 12.32 26.12
C LEU A 13 -44.53 12.26 24.79
N ILE A 14 -44.42 13.37 24.09
CA ILE A 14 -43.64 13.43 22.81
C ILE A 14 -42.23 13.98 23.03
N SER A 15 -41.98 14.60 24.18
CA SER A 15 -40.70 15.27 24.48
C SER A 15 -39.66 14.36 25.14
N GLY A 16 -39.95 13.08 25.37
CA GLY A 16 -39.11 12.20 26.19
C GLY A 16 -38.34 11.09 25.48
N SER A 17 -38.32 11.05 24.14
CA SER A 17 -37.62 9.98 23.42
C SER A 17 -36.59 10.52 22.42
N VAL A 18 -35.71 11.40 22.88
CA VAL A 18 -34.41 11.53 22.28
C VAL A 18 -33.56 10.38 22.83
N LEU A 19 -33.69 9.20 22.20
CA LEU A 19 -32.73 8.12 22.33
C LEU A 19 -31.40 8.66 21.82
N ILE A 20 -30.55 9.13 22.71
CA ILE A 20 -29.15 9.34 22.47
C ILE A 20 -28.59 7.93 22.16
N PHE A 21 -28.55 7.55 20.90
CA PHE A 21 -27.68 6.46 20.44
C PHE A 21 -26.24 6.93 20.70
N SER A 22 -25.76 6.70 21.92
CA SER A 22 -24.34 6.71 22.21
C SER A 22 -23.78 5.54 21.42
N GLY A 23 -23.44 5.79 20.16
CA GLY A 23 -22.67 4.85 19.37
C GLY A 23 -21.39 4.59 20.16
N SER A 24 -21.25 3.39 20.71
CA SER A 24 -19.99 2.94 21.27
C SER A 24 -18.98 2.99 20.11
N ALA A 25 -18.18 4.06 20.07
CA ALA A 25 -17.00 4.08 19.23
C ALA A 25 -16.11 2.92 19.72
N PHE A 26 -16.17 1.79 19.05
CA PHE A 26 -15.18 0.77 19.23
C PHE A 26 -13.86 1.39 18.73
N ALA A 27 -13.08 1.92 19.68
CA ALA A 27 -11.70 2.25 19.42
C ALA A 27 -11.01 0.93 19.06
N GLY A 28 -10.88 0.66 17.76
CA GLY A 28 -10.13 -0.48 17.25
C GLY A 28 -8.71 -0.39 17.82
N LYS A 29 -8.08 -1.53 18.05
CA LYS A 29 -6.67 -1.57 18.42
C LYS A 29 -5.86 -0.87 17.34
N THR A 30 -5.17 0.21 17.69
CA THR A 30 -4.34 1.01 16.77
C THR A 30 -2.89 0.53 16.72
N HIS A 31 -2.56 -0.50 17.49
CA HIS A 31 -1.22 -1.06 17.58
C HIS A 31 -1.24 -2.52 17.16
N LEU A 32 -0.31 -2.86 16.27
CA LEU A 32 -0.01 -4.23 15.85
C LEU A 32 1.42 -4.56 16.31
N THR A 33 1.56 -5.66 17.06
CA THR A 33 2.87 -6.21 17.40
C THR A 33 3.04 -7.51 16.63
N MET A 34 4.07 -7.58 15.79
CA MET A 34 4.42 -8.79 15.05
C MET A 34 5.75 -9.33 15.56
N GLY A 35 5.78 -10.65 15.87
CA GLY A 35 7.02 -11.35 16.16
C GLY A 35 7.67 -11.80 14.84
N MET A 36 8.98 -11.59 14.72
CA MET A 36 9.79 -12.06 13.59
C MET A 36 10.86 -13.02 14.09
N VAL A 37 11.24 -13.98 13.24
CA VAL A 37 12.28 -14.98 13.58
C VAL A 37 13.67 -14.35 13.50
N LEU A 38 13.88 -13.43 12.56
CA LEU A 38 15.16 -12.76 12.33
C LEU A 38 14.97 -11.24 12.33
N GLU A 39 15.91 -10.53 12.93
CA GLU A 39 15.99 -9.07 12.84
C GLU A 39 16.67 -8.68 11.52
N PRO A 40 16.06 -7.76 10.72
CA PRO A 40 16.71 -7.26 9.51
C PRO A 40 17.91 -6.38 9.89
N PRO A 41 19.08 -6.57 9.25
CA PRO A 41 20.29 -5.78 9.54
C PRO A 41 20.13 -4.29 9.15
N HIS A 42 19.26 -3.99 8.22
CA HIS A 42 18.83 -2.67 7.75
C HIS A 42 17.52 -2.81 6.97
N LEU A 43 16.93 -1.70 6.51
CA LEU A 43 15.65 -1.69 5.79
C LEU A 43 15.80 -1.31 4.29
N ASP A 44 17.00 -1.39 3.72
CA ASP A 44 17.22 -1.16 2.28
C ASP A 44 17.17 -2.49 1.51
N PRO A 45 16.11 -2.77 0.75
CA PRO A 45 15.97 -4.03 -0.01
C PRO A 45 16.97 -4.12 -1.18
N THR A 46 17.67 -3.03 -1.51
CA THR A 46 18.63 -2.99 -2.60
C THR A 46 20.08 -3.18 -2.13
N ALA A 47 20.34 -3.25 -0.82
CA ALA A 47 21.69 -3.30 -0.27
C ALA A 47 22.03 -4.62 0.46
N GLY A 48 21.14 -5.61 0.42
CA GLY A 48 21.37 -6.89 1.08
C GLY A 48 20.45 -8.00 0.60
N ALA A 49 20.82 -9.24 0.91
CA ALA A 49 20.09 -10.46 0.53
C ALA A 49 19.38 -11.11 1.72
N ALA A 50 19.29 -10.45 2.88
CA ALA A 50 18.65 -11.02 4.06
C ALA A 50 17.14 -11.03 3.89
N ALA A 51 16.52 -12.21 3.88
CA ALA A 51 15.07 -12.37 3.73
C ALA A 51 14.26 -11.54 4.74
N ALA A 52 14.79 -11.33 5.96
CA ALA A 52 14.16 -10.50 6.97
C ALA A 52 13.96 -9.04 6.54
N ILE A 53 14.77 -8.52 5.61
CA ILE A 53 14.57 -7.18 5.03
C ILE A 53 13.28 -7.19 4.23
N ASP A 54 13.13 -8.14 3.30
CA ASP A 54 11.98 -8.22 2.41
C ASP A 54 10.69 -8.50 3.19
N GLU A 55 10.75 -9.34 4.24
CA GLU A 55 9.61 -9.61 5.12
C GLU A 55 9.06 -8.34 5.78
N VAL A 56 9.92 -7.36 6.09
CA VAL A 56 9.49 -6.08 6.68
C VAL A 56 9.07 -5.09 5.62
N VAL A 57 9.87 -4.92 4.55
CA VAL A 57 9.71 -3.76 3.68
C VAL A 57 8.89 -4.02 2.42
N TYR A 58 8.87 -5.25 1.90
CA TYR A 58 8.13 -5.57 0.69
C TYR A 58 6.62 -5.47 0.93
N ALA A 59 5.95 -4.70 0.10
CA ALA A 59 4.52 -4.40 0.17
C ALA A 59 4.03 -3.73 1.47
N ASN A 60 4.94 -3.42 2.43
CA ASN A 60 4.63 -2.68 3.65
C ASN A 60 5.18 -1.25 3.61
N VAL A 61 6.39 -1.09 3.08
CA VAL A 61 7.10 0.20 2.99
C VAL A 61 7.40 0.54 1.53
N PHE A 62 7.83 -0.46 0.75
CA PHE A 62 8.10 -0.33 -0.68
C PHE A 62 7.10 -1.12 -1.49
N GLU A 63 6.82 -0.65 -2.69
CA GLU A 63 5.91 -1.28 -3.64
C GLU A 63 6.60 -1.41 -5.00
N GLY A 64 6.39 -2.56 -5.67
CA GLY A 64 6.89 -2.80 -7.01
C GLY A 64 5.93 -2.35 -8.10
N LEU A 65 6.35 -2.40 -9.37
CA LEU A 65 5.46 -2.21 -10.52
C LEU A 65 4.38 -3.28 -10.55
N THR A 66 4.75 -4.50 -10.20
CA THR A 66 3.88 -5.68 -10.12
C THR A 66 4.10 -6.38 -8.79
N ARG A 67 3.19 -7.27 -8.45
CA ARG A 67 3.30 -8.16 -7.27
C ARG A 67 2.97 -9.59 -7.67
N ILE A 68 3.45 -10.56 -6.92
CA ILE A 68 3.16 -11.98 -7.12
C ILE A 68 2.23 -12.44 -5.99
N ASN A 69 1.15 -13.14 -6.33
CA ASN A 69 0.26 -13.72 -5.35
C ASN A 69 0.70 -15.15 -4.96
N GLN A 70 -0.04 -15.77 -4.04
CA GLN A 70 0.23 -17.13 -3.54
C GLN A 70 0.14 -18.23 -4.62
N ASN A 71 -0.48 -17.94 -5.78
CA ASN A 71 -0.58 -18.86 -6.90
C ASN A 71 0.52 -18.65 -7.94
N ALA A 72 1.54 -17.81 -7.65
CA ALA A 72 2.59 -17.36 -8.55
C ALA A 72 2.09 -16.55 -9.77
N GLU A 73 0.91 -15.94 -9.66
CA GLU A 73 0.38 -15.05 -10.70
C GLU A 73 0.90 -13.63 -10.51
N VAL A 74 1.31 -12.99 -11.62
CA VAL A 74 1.74 -11.60 -11.62
C VAL A 74 0.53 -10.68 -11.65
N LEU A 75 0.38 -9.84 -10.63
CA LEU A 75 -0.73 -8.91 -10.45
C LEU A 75 -0.26 -7.45 -10.55
N PRO A 76 -1.15 -6.52 -10.95
CA PRO A 76 -0.89 -5.09 -10.90
C PRO A 76 -0.54 -4.59 -9.49
N ALA A 77 0.41 -3.62 -9.43
CA ALA A 77 0.73 -2.86 -8.23
C ALA A 77 0.90 -1.38 -8.61
N LEU A 78 2.09 -0.76 -8.60
CA LEU A 78 2.29 0.61 -9.09
C LEU A 78 1.99 0.75 -10.58
N ALA A 79 2.17 -0.31 -11.37
CA ALA A 79 1.62 -0.41 -12.72
C ALA A 79 0.19 -0.97 -12.66
N GLU A 80 -0.76 -0.31 -13.29
CA GLU A 80 -2.14 -0.80 -13.40
C GLU A 80 -2.31 -1.85 -14.52
N SER A 81 -1.41 -1.83 -15.52
CA SER A 81 -1.38 -2.78 -16.62
C SER A 81 -0.02 -2.72 -17.34
N TRP A 82 0.25 -3.70 -18.18
CA TRP A 82 1.43 -3.71 -19.07
C TRP A 82 1.13 -4.43 -20.38
N ILE A 83 1.92 -4.12 -21.38
CA ILE A 83 1.89 -4.77 -22.70
C ILE A 83 3.30 -5.31 -22.97
N ILE A 84 3.36 -6.52 -23.51
CA ILE A 84 4.59 -7.15 -23.95
C ILE A 84 4.56 -7.18 -25.47
N SER A 85 5.64 -6.74 -26.14
CA SER A 85 5.77 -6.80 -27.58
C SER A 85 5.74 -8.25 -28.09
N ALA A 86 5.42 -8.44 -29.37
CA ALA A 86 5.29 -9.78 -29.97
C ALA A 86 6.59 -10.59 -29.94
N ASP A 87 7.74 -9.92 -29.94
CA ASP A 87 9.08 -10.53 -29.81
C ASP A 87 9.50 -10.78 -28.35
N GLY A 88 8.71 -10.31 -27.38
CA GLY A 88 8.99 -10.47 -25.94
C GLY A 88 10.09 -9.56 -25.40
N LEU A 89 10.61 -8.64 -26.21
CA LEU A 89 11.78 -7.83 -25.85
C LEU A 89 11.40 -6.47 -25.21
N THR A 90 10.19 -5.98 -25.45
CA THR A 90 9.73 -4.68 -24.92
C THR A 90 8.54 -4.86 -23.98
N TYR A 91 8.65 -4.27 -22.80
CA TYR A 91 7.60 -4.23 -21.77
C TYR A 91 7.17 -2.80 -21.54
N SER A 92 5.94 -2.47 -21.88
CA SER A 92 5.36 -1.13 -21.65
C SER A 92 4.42 -1.16 -20.46
N PHE A 93 4.78 -0.50 -19.38
CA PHE A 93 3.98 -0.40 -18.16
C PHE A 93 3.18 0.88 -18.11
N LYS A 94 1.87 0.78 -17.81
CA LYS A 94 1.02 1.93 -17.53
C LYS A 94 0.99 2.16 -16.03
N LEU A 95 1.63 3.23 -15.57
CA LEU A 95 1.69 3.58 -14.15
C LEU A 95 0.36 4.13 -13.64
N ARG A 96 0.06 3.89 -12.37
CA ARG A 96 -1.09 4.50 -11.68
C ARG A 96 -0.90 6.00 -11.54
N ASN A 97 -1.97 6.75 -11.76
CA ASN A 97 -1.97 8.19 -11.54
C ASN A 97 -2.19 8.54 -10.07
N GLY A 98 -1.59 9.65 -9.64
CA GLY A 98 -1.82 10.22 -8.32
C GLY A 98 -1.18 9.47 -7.16
N VAL A 99 -0.27 8.54 -7.44
CA VAL A 99 0.54 7.87 -6.42
C VAL A 99 1.51 8.87 -5.80
N LYS A 100 1.73 8.76 -4.51
CA LYS A 100 2.63 9.63 -3.73
C LYS A 100 3.57 8.80 -2.88
N TYR A 101 4.77 9.30 -2.70
CA TYR A 101 5.70 8.83 -1.68
C TYR A 101 5.23 9.18 -0.26
N HIS A 102 5.87 8.60 0.75
CA HIS A 102 5.55 8.86 2.16
C HIS A 102 5.74 10.32 2.58
N ASP A 103 6.61 11.07 1.90
CA ASP A 103 6.84 12.49 2.10
C ASP A 103 5.84 13.41 1.36
N GLY A 104 4.94 12.79 0.56
CA GLY A 104 3.91 13.48 -0.21
C GLY A 104 4.34 13.89 -1.62
N SER A 105 5.60 13.69 -2.03
CA SER A 105 6.05 13.88 -3.40
C SER A 105 5.34 12.94 -4.38
N ALA A 106 5.21 13.35 -5.64
CA ALA A 106 4.56 12.53 -6.66
C ALA A 106 5.50 11.43 -7.15
N PHE A 107 4.95 10.25 -7.42
CA PHE A 107 5.61 9.15 -8.09
C PHE A 107 5.33 9.22 -9.59
N ASP A 108 6.37 9.05 -10.43
CA ASP A 108 6.25 9.04 -11.88
C ASP A 108 7.23 8.06 -12.56
N SER A 109 7.31 8.12 -13.90
CA SER A 109 8.18 7.23 -14.68
C SER A 109 9.67 7.49 -14.46
N ALA A 110 10.08 8.71 -14.10
CA ALA A 110 11.49 9.01 -13.83
C ALA A 110 11.98 8.25 -12.58
N ASP A 111 11.12 8.03 -11.60
CA ASP A 111 11.44 7.24 -10.41
C ASP A 111 11.65 5.76 -10.75
N VAL A 112 10.87 5.24 -11.69
CA VAL A 112 11.02 3.85 -12.18
C VAL A 112 12.36 3.69 -12.89
N VAL A 113 12.67 4.62 -13.82
CA VAL A 113 13.96 4.65 -14.54
C VAL A 113 15.11 4.72 -13.53
N PHE A 114 15.06 5.67 -12.60
CA PHE A 114 16.09 5.80 -11.56
C PHE A 114 16.28 4.50 -10.76
N SER A 115 15.19 3.86 -10.35
CA SER A 115 15.25 2.65 -9.53
C SER A 115 15.86 1.46 -10.27
N LEU A 116 15.47 1.25 -11.53
CA LEU A 116 15.99 0.18 -12.36
C LEU A 116 17.44 0.43 -12.77
N ASP A 117 17.80 1.66 -13.13
CA ASP A 117 19.18 2.05 -13.44
C ASP A 117 20.10 1.89 -12.22
N ARG A 118 19.63 2.29 -11.04
CA ARG A 118 20.36 2.06 -9.79
C ARG A 118 20.58 0.57 -9.53
N ALA A 119 19.55 -0.27 -9.73
CA ALA A 119 19.63 -1.71 -9.49
C ALA A 119 20.63 -2.41 -10.41
N ARG A 120 20.70 -2.02 -11.70
CA ARG A 120 21.54 -2.63 -12.73
C ARG A 120 22.93 -2.01 -12.88
N SER A 121 23.18 -0.83 -12.28
CA SER A 121 24.43 -0.10 -12.43
C SER A 121 25.65 -0.93 -12.02
N GLU A 122 26.84 -0.62 -12.57
CA GLU A 122 28.09 -1.30 -12.21
C GLU A 122 28.40 -1.20 -10.72
N LYS A 123 28.09 -0.08 -10.12
CA LYS A 123 28.32 0.23 -8.69
C LYS A 123 27.19 -0.26 -7.78
N SER A 124 26.18 -0.95 -8.32
CA SER A 124 25.06 -1.45 -7.54
C SER A 124 25.53 -2.46 -6.48
N THR A 125 25.13 -2.24 -5.24
CA THR A 125 25.31 -3.17 -4.12
C THR A 125 24.14 -4.14 -4.00
N ASN A 126 23.20 -4.14 -4.96
CA ASN A 126 22.05 -5.03 -4.96
C ASN A 126 22.50 -6.49 -5.10
N ALA A 127 22.20 -7.30 -4.12
CA ALA A 127 22.53 -8.74 -4.12
C ALA A 127 21.87 -9.50 -5.31
N GLN A 128 20.77 -8.96 -5.83
CA GLN A 128 20.04 -9.53 -6.97
C GLN A 128 20.38 -8.82 -8.30
N LYS A 129 21.44 -8.04 -8.37
CA LYS A 129 21.86 -7.30 -9.57
C LYS A 129 21.84 -8.14 -10.85
N ALA A 130 22.22 -9.41 -10.76
CA ALA A 130 22.24 -10.32 -11.92
C ALA A 130 20.86 -10.50 -12.57
N LEU A 131 19.75 -10.35 -11.82
CA LEU A 131 18.40 -10.46 -12.37
C LEU A 131 18.04 -9.29 -13.31
N PHE A 132 18.73 -8.16 -13.16
CA PHE A 132 18.53 -6.97 -13.99
C PHE A 132 19.45 -6.92 -15.22
N ALA A 133 20.35 -7.90 -15.38
CA ALA A 133 21.33 -7.91 -16.48
C ALA A 133 20.71 -8.03 -17.89
N ALA A 134 19.48 -8.55 -17.97
CA ALA A 134 18.76 -8.66 -19.24
C ALA A 134 18.07 -7.34 -19.68
N ILE A 135 18.04 -6.33 -18.81
CA ILE A 135 17.43 -5.04 -19.13
C ILE A 135 18.49 -4.17 -19.80
N GLU A 136 18.32 -3.91 -21.09
CA GLU A 136 19.24 -3.09 -21.89
C GLU A 136 18.95 -1.61 -21.67
N ASP A 137 17.68 -1.20 -21.69
CA ASP A 137 17.24 0.18 -21.55
C ASP A 137 15.92 0.29 -20.78
N VAL A 138 15.67 1.47 -20.16
CA VAL A 138 14.45 1.76 -19.39
C VAL A 138 13.89 3.12 -19.79
#